data_580f9fce4fef69fcdfc7c9f936fdd48a
#
_entry.id   580f9fce4fef69fcdfc7c9f936fdd48a
#
_cell.length_a   1.000
_cell.length_b   1.000
_cell.length_c   1.000
_cell.angle_alpha   90.00
_cell.angle_beta   90.00
_cell.angle_gamma   90.00
#
_symmetry.space_group_name_H-M   'P 1'
#
loop_
_entity.id
_entity.type
_entity.pdbx_description
1 polymer ?
#
loop_
_entity_poly.entity_id
_entity_poly.type
_entity_poly.pdbx_seq_one_letter_code
_entity_poly.pdbx_strand_id
1 'polypeptide(L)'
;MKKHYTPAVLAVGGNLGDRVANIRASVEALRETKGIKVRGVSPLVESFAVTEAGVDESKPNYINAVVKVDTKLKPKKLLREVRRIESQLGRVRIERWGSRTMDIDIVTYGDVIKSKKKLELPHPRAFQRAFVLVPWLLLDENAVLPGHGSIAELSQHIKNDVWVVEQ
;
A
#
# COMPACT_ATOMS: atom_id res chain seq x y z
N MET A 1 18.38 -19.60 -16.23
CA MET A 1 17.22 -18.84 -16.70
C MET A 1 17.20 -17.44 -16.08
N LYS A 2 17.06 -16.42 -16.88
CA LYS A 2 16.86 -15.06 -16.38
C LYS A 2 15.48 -15.01 -15.68
N LYS A 3 15.45 -14.69 -14.39
CA LYS A 3 14.19 -14.46 -13.70
C LYS A 3 13.56 -13.18 -14.25
N HIS A 4 12.35 -13.29 -14.77
CA HIS A 4 11.60 -12.15 -15.25
C HIS A 4 11.08 -11.30 -14.09
N TYR A 5 11.02 -9.99 -14.29
CA TYR A 5 10.37 -9.07 -13.36
C TYR A 5 8.85 -9.12 -13.54
N THR A 6 8.14 -9.12 -12.43
CA THR A 6 6.68 -9.00 -12.40
C THR A 6 6.32 -7.65 -11.82
N PRO A 7 5.44 -6.86 -12.47
CA PRO A 7 4.97 -5.61 -11.87
C PRO A 7 4.07 -5.89 -10.67
N ALA A 8 4.27 -5.13 -9.62
CA ALA A 8 3.46 -5.22 -8.42
C ALA A 8 3.16 -3.81 -7.88
N VAL A 9 2.07 -3.71 -7.14
CA VAL A 9 1.65 -2.46 -6.51
C VAL A 9 1.58 -2.69 -5.01
N LEU A 10 2.24 -1.82 -4.26
CA LEU A 10 2.28 -1.84 -2.81
C LEU A 10 1.58 -0.60 -2.26
N ALA A 11 0.86 -0.76 -1.15
CA ALA A 11 0.32 0.35 -0.38
C ALA A 11 1.13 0.50 0.91
N VAL A 12 1.59 1.71 1.19
CA VAL A 12 2.42 2.04 2.34
C VAL A 12 1.73 3.09 3.18
N GLY A 13 1.64 2.90 4.48
CA GLY A 13 0.99 3.89 5.33
C GLY A 13 1.25 3.70 6.82
N GLY A 14 0.88 4.71 7.60
CA GLY A 14 0.95 4.70 9.04
C GLY A 14 0.41 5.99 9.64
N ASN A 15 0.15 6.00 10.95
CA ASN A 15 -0.38 7.17 11.64
C ASN A 15 0.37 7.54 12.92
N LEU A 16 1.47 6.85 13.23
CA LEU A 16 2.29 7.12 14.41
C LEU A 16 3.68 7.63 14.01
N GLY A 17 4.25 8.47 14.87
CA GLY A 17 5.59 9.02 14.68
C GLY A 17 5.68 10.04 13.56
N ASP A 18 6.86 10.20 12.98
CA ASP A 18 7.06 11.01 11.78
C ASP A 18 6.57 10.24 10.55
N ARG A 19 5.31 10.43 10.20
CA ARG A 19 4.59 9.68 9.19
C ARG A 19 5.23 9.80 7.80
N VAL A 20 5.62 10.99 7.41
CA VAL A 20 6.27 11.26 6.11
C VAL A 20 7.65 10.58 6.07
N ALA A 21 8.46 10.76 7.10
CA ALA A 21 9.78 10.14 7.19
C ALA A 21 9.68 8.61 7.17
N ASN A 22 8.69 8.04 7.84
CA ASN A 22 8.45 6.60 7.85
C ASN A 22 8.13 6.04 6.45
N ILE A 23 7.30 6.75 5.69
CA ILE A 23 7.01 6.36 4.30
C ILE A 23 8.26 6.45 3.44
N ARG A 24 9.02 7.54 3.53
CA ARG A 24 10.27 7.70 2.80
C ARG A 24 11.29 6.60 3.14
N ALA A 25 11.41 6.26 4.42
CA ALA A 25 12.29 5.19 4.87
C ALA A 25 11.85 3.82 4.32
N SER A 26 10.54 3.55 4.24
CA SER A 26 10.05 2.31 3.66
C SER A 26 10.31 2.21 2.17
N VAL A 27 10.17 3.30 1.43
CA VAL A 27 10.52 3.36 0.00
C VAL A 27 12.01 3.10 -0.21
N GLU A 28 12.89 3.72 0.58
CA GLU A 28 14.33 3.47 0.51
C GLU A 28 14.67 2.02 0.84
N ALA A 29 14.03 1.43 1.85
CA ALA A 29 14.22 0.02 2.17
C ALA A 29 13.79 -0.90 1.02
N LEU A 30 12.71 -0.57 0.31
CA LEU A 30 12.31 -1.28 -0.91
C LEU A 30 13.37 -1.15 -2.01
N ARG A 31 13.92 0.05 -2.22
CA ARG A 31 14.99 0.28 -3.22
C ARG A 31 16.23 -0.56 -2.93
N GLU A 32 16.57 -0.75 -1.68
CA GLU A 32 17.72 -1.52 -1.24
C GLU A 32 17.48 -3.03 -1.22
N THR A 33 16.24 -3.48 -1.36
CA THR A 33 15.90 -4.90 -1.34
C THR A 33 16.25 -5.56 -2.68
N LYS A 34 17.11 -6.57 -2.63
CA LYS A 34 17.50 -7.34 -3.82
C LYS A 34 16.28 -8.00 -4.45
N GLY A 35 16.12 -7.80 -5.75
CA GLY A 35 15.00 -8.36 -6.51
C GLY A 35 13.76 -7.46 -6.57
N ILE A 36 13.84 -6.26 -6.01
CA ILE A 36 12.81 -5.24 -6.12
C ILE A 36 13.38 -3.99 -6.79
N LYS A 37 12.68 -3.48 -7.80
CA LYS A 37 12.96 -2.19 -8.43
C LYS A 37 11.77 -1.28 -8.24
N VAL A 38 11.95 -0.16 -7.55
CA VAL A 38 10.91 0.85 -7.41
C VAL A 38 10.79 1.62 -8.72
N ARG A 39 9.59 1.63 -9.30
CA ARG A 39 9.29 2.29 -10.59
C ARG A 39 8.62 3.63 -10.42
N GLY A 40 7.87 3.82 -9.35
CA GLY A 40 7.23 5.07 -9.06
C GLY A 40 6.62 5.09 -7.67
N VAL A 41 6.48 6.30 -7.14
CA VAL A 41 5.85 6.55 -5.83
C VAL A 41 4.79 7.62 -6.04
N SER A 42 3.59 7.38 -5.54
CA SER A 42 2.50 8.34 -5.63
C SER A 42 2.74 9.58 -4.77
N PRO A 43 1.99 10.66 -5.01
CA PRO A 43 1.83 11.68 -3.99
C PRO A 43 1.35 11.07 -2.68
N LEU A 44 1.71 11.68 -1.55
CA LEU A 44 1.24 11.27 -0.25
C LEU A 44 -0.18 11.79 -0.03
N VAL A 45 -1.05 10.95 0.51
CA VAL A 45 -2.41 11.33 0.88
C VAL A 45 -2.62 11.13 2.37
N GLU A 46 -3.48 11.95 2.95
CA GLU A 46 -3.85 11.90 4.36
C GLU A 46 -5.33 11.55 4.48
N SER A 47 -5.68 10.81 5.51
CA SER A 47 -7.05 10.42 5.81
C SER A 47 -7.26 10.29 7.31
N PHE A 48 -8.52 10.39 7.75
CA PHE A 48 -8.89 10.10 9.12
C PHE A 48 -8.66 8.61 9.43
N ALA A 49 -8.33 8.31 10.70
CA ALA A 49 -8.28 6.93 11.17
C ALA A 49 -9.69 6.32 11.17
N VAL A 50 -9.78 5.06 10.75
CA VAL A 50 -11.03 4.29 10.73
C VAL A 50 -10.91 3.11 11.66
N THR A 51 -11.91 2.94 12.53
CA THR A 51 -12.05 1.82 13.46
C THR A 51 -13.26 0.98 13.10
N GLU A 52 -13.53 -0.08 13.83
CA GLU A 52 -14.78 -0.86 13.69
C GLU A 52 -16.04 0.01 13.88
N ALA A 53 -15.94 1.06 14.69
CA ALA A 53 -17.04 2.01 14.94
C ALA A 53 -17.15 3.11 13.87
N GLY A 54 -16.26 3.13 12.87
CA GLY A 54 -16.20 4.16 11.82
C GLY A 54 -15.02 5.10 11.99
N VAL A 55 -15.15 6.32 11.48
CA VAL A 55 -14.10 7.35 11.56
C VAL A 55 -13.85 7.76 13.01
N ASP A 56 -12.59 7.78 13.42
CA ASP A 56 -12.16 8.18 14.75
C ASP A 56 -11.18 9.37 14.65
N GLU A 57 -11.71 10.58 14.77
CA GLU A 57 -10.93 11.82 14.71
C GLU A 57 -10.04 12.03 15.94
N SER A 58 -10.22 11.23 17.01
CA SER A 58 -9.37 11.30 18.21
C SER A 58 -8.01 10.64 18.00
N LYS A 59 -7.87 9.77 16.98
CA LYS A 59 -6.61 9.12 16.62
C LYS A 59 -5.87 9.94 15.57
N PRO A 60 -4.52 9.85 15.52
CA PRO A 60 -3.74 10.51 14.48
C PRO A 60 -4.19 10.08 13.09
N ASN A 61 -4.24 11.03 12.15
CA ASN A 61 -4.53 10.74 10.75
C ASN A 61 -3.48 9.85 10.12
N TYR A 62 -3.91 9.00 9.20
CA TYR A 62 -3.00 8.21 8.38
C TYR A 62 -2.41 9.03 7.25
N ILE A 63 -1.15 8.76 6.91
CA ILE A 63 -0.56 9.12 5.62
C ILE A 63 -0.32 7.82 4.86
N ASN A 64 -0.70 7.80 3.60
CA ASN A 64 -0.58 6.66 2.71
C ASN A 64 0.03 7.06 1.38
N ALA A 65 0.70 6.12 0.75
CA ALA A 65 1.19 6.24 -0.61
C ALA A 65 1.09 4.89 -1.32
N VAL A 66 1.09 4.92 -2.63
CA VAL A 66 1.15 3.74 -3.47
C VAL A 66 2.52 3.70 -4.14
N VAL A 67 3.15 2.54 -4.15
CA VAL A 67 4.45 2.33 -4.74
C VAL A 67 4.34 1.25 -5.83
N LYS A 68 4.74 1.60 -7.05
CA LYS A 68 4.85 0.64 -8.15
C LYS A 68 6.25 0.06 -8.14
N VAL A 69 6.34 -1.26 -8.19
CA VAL A 69 7.62 -1.98 -8.24
C VAL A 69 7.62 -3.02 -9.35
N ASP A 70 8.79 -3.35 -9.84
CA ASP A 70 9.05 -4.58 -10.58
C ASP A 70 9.83 -5.52 -9.69
N THR A 71 9.39 -6.78 -9.57
CA THR A 71 10.04 -7.72 -8.66
C THR A 71 10.34 -9.05 -9.32
N LYS A 72 11.51 -9.62 -8.97
CA LYS A 72 11.87 -11.01 -9.25
C LYS A 72 11.42 -11.97 -8.15
N LEU A 73 10.93 -11.43 -7.04
CA LEU A 73 10.51 -12.24 -5.89
C LEU A 73 9.14 -12.84 -6.17
N LYS A 74 8.96 -14.11 -5.82
CA LYS A 74 7.64 -14.73 -5.82
C LYS A 74 6.75 -14.11 -4.73
N PRO A 75 5.41 -14.20 -4.83
CA PRO A 75 4.51 -13.51 -3.90
C PRO A 75 4.81 -13.75 -2.43
N LYS A 76 5.05 -14.98 -2.01
CA LYS A 76 5.37 -15.31 -0.62
C LYS A 76 6.68 -14.67 -0.16
N LYS A 77 7.67 -14.62 -1.04
CA LYS A 77 8.97 -14.01 -0.72
C LYS A 77 8.86 -12.48 -0.66
N LEU A 78 8.09 -11.89 -1.57
CA LEU A 78 7.78 -10.46 -1.52
C LEU A 78 7.09 -10.11 -0.21
N LEU A 79 6.09 -10.89 0.20
CA LEU A 79 5.40 -10.70 1.48
C LEU A 79 6.38 -10.75 2.67
N ARG A 80 7.31 -11.70 2.65
CA ARG A 80 8.34 -11.83 3.69
C ARG A 80 9.23 -10.58 3.77
N GLU A 81 9.63 -10.05 2.62
CA GLU A 81 10.48 -8.86 2.55
C GLU A 81 9.75 -7.60 3.02
N VAL A 82 8.49 -7.39 2.64
CA VAL A 82 7.74 -6.23 3.14
C VAL A 82 7.47 -6.32 4.64
N ARG A 83 7.27 -7.51 5.19
CA ARG A 83 7.14 -7.70 6.63
C ARG A 83 8.46 -7.45 7.37
N ARG A 84 9.58 -7.84 6.78
CA ARG A 84 10.92 -7.52 7.31
C ARG A 84 11.12 -6.01 7.39
N ILE A 85 10.74 -5.28 6.35
CA ILE A 85 10.83 -3.82 6.32
C ILE A 85 9.94 -3.20 7.40
N GLU A 86 8.68 -3.65 7.54
CA GLU A 86 7.79 -3.19 8.60
C GLU A 86 8.41 -3.37 9.99
N SER A 87 9.01 -4.54 10.25
CA SER A 87 9.67 -4.84 11.53
C SER A 87 10.88 -3.94 11.78
N GLN A 88 11.68 -3.69 10.76
CA GLN A 88 12.86 -2.80 10.87
C GLN A 88 12.49 -1.35 11.15
N LEU A 89 11.33 -0.91 10.67
CA LEU A 89 10.83 0.45 10.88
C LEU A 89 10.01 0.60 12.16
N GLY A 90 10.07 -0.41 13.04
CA GLY A 90 9.49 -0.34 14.36
C GLY A 90 7.97 -0.47 14.40
N ARG A 91 7.39 -1.29 13.52
CA ARG A 91 5.95 -1.56 13.55
C ARG A 91 5.53 -2.13 14.90
N VAL A 92 4.73 -1.39 15.64
CA VAL A 92 4.08 -1.84 16.87
C VAL A 92 2.59 -2.02 16.59
N ARG A 93 2.07 -3.21 16.77
CA ARG A 93 0.66 -3.54 16.60
C ARG A 93 0.09 -4.00 17.92
N ILE A 94 -0.66 -3.13 18.60
CA ILE A 94 -1.28 -3.42 19.90
C ILE A 94 -2.69 -4.01 19.69
N GLU A 95 -3.43 -3.50 18.71
CA GLU A 95 -4.80 -3.91 18.39
C GLU A 95 -4.96 -4.15 16.90
N ARG A 96 -5.97 -4.98 16.49
CA ARG A 96 -6.26 -5.30 15.10
C ARG A 96 -6.46 -4.05 14.21
N TRP A 97 -7.16 -3.05 14.70
CA TRP A 97 -7.42 -1.76 14.03
C TRP A 97 -6.69 -0.61 14.71
N GLY A 98 -5.65 -0.92 15.50
CA GLY A 98 -4.88 0.05 16.24
C GLY A 98 -3.94 0.88 15.37
N SER A 99 -3.51 2.02 15.95
CA SER A 99 -2.50 2.89 15.35
C SER A 99 -1.18 2.15 15.13
N ARG A 100 -0.47 2.48 14.05
CA ARG A 100 0.77 1.80 13.64
C ARG A 100 1.75 2.76 13.00
N THR A 101 3.04 2.51 13.20
CA THR A 101 4.12 3.31 12.61
C THR A 101 4.25 3.07 11.11
N MET A 102 4.10 1.82 10.66
CA MET A 102 4.26 1.46 9.26
C MET A 102 3.50 0.19 8.93
N ASP A 103 2.83 0.21 7.79
CA ASP A 103 2.13 -0.92 7.21
C ASP A 103 2.41 -0.96 5.71
N ILE A 104 2.77 -2.12 5.19
CA ILE A 104 3.01 -2.32 3.77
C ILE A 104 2.16 -3.49 3.29
N ASP A 105 1.18 -3.20 2.43
CA ASP A 105 0.32 -4.22 1.84
C ASP A 105 0.68 -4.45 0.38
N ILE A 106 0.65 -5.71 -0.05
CA ILE A 106 0.73 -6.05 -1.46
C ILE A 106 -0.67 -5.92 -2.04
N VAL A 107 -0.87 -4.92 -2.88
CA VAL A 107 -2.17 -4.64 -3.51
C VAL A 107 -2.38 -5.53 -4.72
N THR A 108 -1.40 -5.57 -5.63
CA THR A 108 -1.40 -6.45 -6.81
C THR A 108 -0.04 -7.08 -7.02
N TYR A 109 -0.05 -8.23 -7.69
CA TYR A 109 1.15 -8.91 -8.18
C TYR A 109 0.86 -9.41 -9.59
N GLY A 110 1.23 -8.61 -10.60
CA GLY A 110 0.82 -8.86 -11.98
C GLY A 110 -0.70 -9.00 -12.06
N ASP A 111 -1.16 -9.97 -12.81
CA ASP A 111 -2.59 -10.31 -12.95
C ASP A 111 -3.02 -11.46 -12.03
N VAL A 112 -2.22 -11.80 -11.05
CA VAL A 112 -2.48 -12.96 -10.18
C VAL A 112 -3.72 -12.73 -9.34
N ILE A 113 -4.64 -13.69 -9.41
CA ILE A 113 -5.82 -13.79 -8.53
C ILE A 113 -5.64 -15.04 -7.69
N LYS A 114 -5.52 -14.86 -6.38
CA LYS A 114 -5.19 -15.92 -5.45
C LYS A 114 -5.86 -15.66 -4.11
N SER A 115 -6.63 -16.62 -3.64
CA SER A 115 -7.26 -16.59 -2.32
C SER A 115 -6.63 -17.66 -1.44
N LYS A 116 -5.60 -17.30 -0.68
CA LYS A 116 -4.99 -18.15 0.34
C LYS A 116 -4.94 -17.43 1.67
N LYS A 117 -5.02 -18.19 2.77
CA LYS A 117 -5.14 -17.68 4.14
C LYS A 117 -4.10 -16.59 4.49
N LYS A 118 -2.85 -16.71 4.00
CA LYS A 118 -1.77 -15.78 4.33
C LYS A 118 -1.56 -14.66 3.32
N LEU A 119 -2.10 -14.81 2.11
CA LEU A 119 -1.91 -13.86 1.03
C LEU A 119 -3.05 -13.96 0.02
N GLU A 120 -3.90 -12.94 0.00
CA GLU A 120 -4.90 -12.74 -1.06
C GLU A 120 -4.40 -11.71 -2.06
N LEU A 121 -4.53 -12.04 -3.33
CA LEU A 121 -4.17 -11.17 -4.44
C LEU A 121 -5.33 -11.11 -5.46
N PRO A 122 -5.73 -9.93 -5.89
CA PRO A 122 -5.34 -8.63 -5.32
C PRO A 122 -5.83 -8.49 -3.87
N HIS A 123 -5.33 -7.49 -3.17
CA HIS A 123 -5.75 -7.22 -1.78
C HIS A 123 -7.29 -7.11 -1.71
N PRO A 124 -7.95 -7.86 -0.81
CA PRO A 124 -9.40 -8.05 -0.87
C PRO A 124 -10.22 -6.77 -0.63
N ARG A 125 -9.64 -5.75 0.00
CA ARG A 125 -10.33 -4.49 0.32
C ARG A 125 -9.86 -3.29 -0.52
N ALA A 126 -8.89 -3.49 -1.41
CA ALA A 126 -8.31 -2.38 -2.17
C ALA A 126 -9.34 -1.63 -3.00
N PHE A 127 -10.28 -2.36 -3.62
CA PHE A 127 -11.30 -1.79 -4.51
C PHE A 127 -12.23 -0.77 -3.84
N GLN A 128 -12.30 -0.76 -2.51
CA GLN A 128 -13.20 0.13 -1.74
C GLN A 128 -12.45 1.13 -0.85
N ARG A 129 -11.12 1.21 -0.96
CA ARG A 129 -10.30 2.08 -0.12
C ARG A 129 -9.80 3.30 -0.90
N ALA A 130 -10.34 4.48 -0.57
CA ALA A 130 -9.91 5.73 -1.19
C ALA A 130 -8.41 5.99 -0.99
N PHE A 131 -7.85 5.66 0.18
CA PHE A 131 -6.43 5.86 0.47
C PHE A 131 -5.49 4.90 -0.30
N VAL A 132 -6.04 3.97 -1.05
CA VAL A 132 -5.32 3.15 -2.04
C VAL A 132 -5.61 3.63 -3.46
N LEU A 133 -6.88 3.78 -3.81
CA LEU A 133 -7.31 4.11 -5.18
C LEU A 133 -6.91 5.52 -5.60
N VAL A 134 -7.06 6.51 -4.73
CA VAL A 134 -6.76 7.90 -5.06
C VAL A 134 -5.27 8.11 -5.34
N PRO A 135 -4.32 7.74 -4.45
CA PRO A 135 -2.91 7.90 -4.76
C PRO A 135 -2.47 7.02 -5.94
N TRP A 136 -3.03 5.85 -6.10
CA TRP A 136 -2.72 4.98 -7.24
C TRP A 136 -3.13 5.63 -8.57
N LEU A 137 -4.34 6.19 -8.64
CA LEU A 137 -4.81 6.92 -9.82
C LEU A 137 -3.92 8.12 -10.15
N LEU A 138 -3.46 8.86 -9.14
CA LEU A 138 -2.53 9.98 -9.32
C LEU A 138 -1.17 9.54 -9.86
N LEU A 139 -0.75 8.33 -9.56
CA LEU A 139 0.51 7.76 -10.05
C LEU A 139 0.36 7.15 -11.44
N ASP A 140 -0.77 6.51 -11.72
CA ASP A 140 -1.02 5.77 -12.96
C ASP A 140 -2.51 5.82 -13.30
N GLU A 141 -2.88 6.75 -14.18
CA GLU A 141 -4.27 6.94 -14.61
C GLU A 141 -4.86 5.75 -15.38
N ASN A 142 -4.01 4.87 -15.93
CA ASN A 142 -4.42 3.69 -16.69
C ASN A 142 -4.38 2.40 -15.86
N ALA A 143 -4.17 2.51 -14.56
CA ALA A 143 -4.07 1.34 -13.67
C ALA A 143 -5.37 0.53 -13.66
N VAL A 144 -5.21 -0.78 -13.56
CA VAL A 144 -6.30 -1.76 -13.49
C VAL A 144 -6.10 -2.63 -12.25
N LEU A 145 -7.16 -2.85 -11.51
CA LEU A 145 -7.20 -3.80 -10.41
C LEU A 145 -7.74 -5.13 -10.93
N PRO A 146 -6.93 -6.20 -10.98
CA PRO A 146 -7.35 -7.50 -11.48
C PRO A 146 -8.67 -7.97 -10.85
N GLY A 147 -9.62 -8.39 -11.67
CA GLY A 147 -10.93 -8.83 -11.23
C GLY A 147 -11.93 -7.73 -10.86
N HIS A 148 -11.52 -6.47 -10.83
CA HIS A 148 -12.39 -5.33 -10.45
C HIS A 148 -12.51 -4.25 -11.52
N GLY A 149 -11.55 -4.12 -12.43
CA GLY A 149 -11.57 -3.13 -13.50
C GLY A 149 -10.64 -1.95 -13.28
N SER A 150 -10.88 -0.85 -14.02
CA SER A 150 -10.00 0.31 -13.97
C SER A 150 -10.09 1.04 -12.63
N ILE A 151 -8.95 1.53 -12.16
CA ILE A 151 -8.87 2.34 -10.94
C ILE A 151 -9.67 3.64 -11.09
N ALA A 152 -9.65 4.22 -12.28
CA ALA A 152 -10.43 5.43 -12.57
C ALA A 152 -11.93 5.22 -12.33
N GLU A 153 -12.50 4.13 -12.84
CA GLU A 153 -13.92 3.80 -12.62
C GLU A 153 -14.20 3.48 -11.15
N LEU A 154 -13.37 2.66 -10.52
CA LEU A 154 -13.54 2.30 -9.11
C LEU A 154 -13.52 3.55 -8.22
N SER A 155 -12.66 4.51 -8.51
CA SER A 155 -12.55 5.75 -7.74
C SER A 155 -13.81 6.63 -7.81
N GLN A 156 -14.59 6.51 -8.89
CA GLN A 156 -15.86 7.24 -9.04
C GLN A 156 -16.98 6.72 -8.15
N HIS A 157 -16.88 5.47 -7.70
CA HIS A 157 -17.93 4.79 -6.93
C HIS A 157 -17.68 4.75 -5.43
N ILE A 158 -16.58 5.35 -4.96
CA ILE A 158 -16.23 5.41 -3.54
C ILE A 158 -16.28 6.85 -3.04
N LYS A 159 -16.51 7.00 -1.74
CA LYS A 159 -16.38 8.30 -1.08
C LYS A 159 -14.91 8.70 -1.07
N ASN A 160 -14.61 9.87 -1.65
CA ASN A 160 -13.26 10.44 -1.57
C ASN A 160 -13.13 11.23 -0.26
N ASP A 161 -12.57 10.57 0.75
CA ASP A 161 -12.32 11.11 2.09
C ASP A 161 -10.81 11.26 2.38
N VAL A 162 -10.03 11.39 1.31
CA VAL A 162 -8.58 11.62 1.40
C VAL A 162 -8.19 12.94 0.74
N TRP A 163 -7.07 13.50 1.17
CA TRP A 163 -6.51 14.73 0.57
C TRP A 163 -5.00 14.58 0.38
N VAL A 164 -4.47 15.27 -0.62
CA VAL A 164 -3.03 15.25 -0.91
C VAL A 164 -2.29 16.07 0.14
N VAL A 165 -1.20 15.52 0.65
CA VAL A 165 -0.32 16.22 1.58
C VAL A 165 0.57 17.16 0.78
N GLU A 166 0.49 18.44 1.09
CA GLU A 166 1.42 19.43 0.53
C GLU A 166 2.82 19.22 1.14
N GLN A 167 3.82 19.19 0.28
CA GLN A 167 5.23 19.05 0.68
C GLN A 167 5.98 20.36 0.55
#